data_6c87ecf47ec05037268c95d9fcba0d49
#
_entry.id   6c87ecf47ec05037268c95d9fcba0d49
#
_cell.length_a   1.000
_cell.length_b   1.000
_cell.length_c   1.000
_cell.angle_alpha   90.00
_cell.angle_beta   90.00
_cell.angle_gamma   90.00
#
_symmetry.space_group_name_H-M   'P 1'
#
loop_
_entity.id
_entity.type
_entity.pdbx_description
1 polymer ?
#
loop_
_entity_poly.entity_id
_entity_poly.type
_entity_poly.pdbx_seq_one_letter_code
_entity_poly.pdbx_strand_id
1 'polypeptide(L)'
;MDTLLKETVNATVNSRYTGMAPEGRKLIEDILIRKELEKGELLFKEGQVCHHMVFVGKGMMRQFYYKNGKDVTEHFSYEGCVIICIESTLKQEPTRLMAEALEPCTVYLLPYDKFMRLTEISWEINMFYRKILEYSLIVSQVKADSWRFETARERYNMLMHTHPEVIKRAPLSHIASYLLMTPETLSRVRSGIL
;
A
#
# COMPACT_ATOMS: atom_id res chain seq x y z
N MET A 1 5.62 24.00 10.47
CA MET A 1 4.97 22.76 10.92
C MET A 1 4.51 22.02 9.69
N ASP A 2 4.84 20.73 9.51
CA ASP A 2 4.45 19.99 8.30
C ASP A 2 2.95 19.65 8.35
N THR A 3 2.12 20.45 7.68
CA THR A 3 0.67 20.26 7.63
C THR A 3 0.32 18.92 6.98
N LEU A 4 1.04 18.55 5.90
CA LEU A 4 0.82 17.29 5.19
C LEU A 4 1.10 16.08 6.09
N LEU A 5 2.11 16.14 6.96
CA LEU A 5 2.39 15.08 7.94
C LEU A 5 1.16 14.80 8.82
N LYS A 6 0.58 15.85 9.41
CA LYS A 6 -0.59 15.71 10.28
C LYS A 6 -1.81 15.17 9.53
N GLU A 7 -2.07 15.70 8.32
CA GLU A 7 -3.15 15.22 7.48
C GLU A 7 -2.96 13.73 7.12
N THR A 8 -1.73 13.34 6.77
CA THR A 8 -1.37 11.95 6.44
C THR A 8 -1.59 11.03 7.64
N VAL A 9 -1.09 11.39 8.81
CA VAL A 9 -1.27 10.58 10.03
C VAL A 9 -2.75 10.46 10.36
N ASN A 10 -3.52 11.54 10.30
CA ASN A 10 -4.94 11.52 10.57
C ASN A 10 -5.71 10.64 9.57
N ALA A 11 -5.46 10.80 8.27
CA ALA A 11 -6.10 9.99 7.23
C ALA A 11 -5.76 8.50 7.40
N THR A 12 -4.49 8.18 7.58
CA THR A 12 -3.99 6.81 7.72
C THR A 12 -4.54 6.13 8.97
N VAL A 13 -4.47 6.82 10.12
CA VAL A 13 -5.00 6.27 11.39
C VAL A 13 -6.51 6.08 11.29
N ASN A 14 -7.26 7.09 10.84
CA ASN A 14 -8.72 6.99 10.75
C ASN A 14 -9.19 5.90 9.79
N SER A 15 -8.41 5.59 8.75
CA SER A 15 -8.74 4.52 7.80
C SER A 15 -8.70 3.12 8.43
N ARG A 16 -8.09 2.97 9.61
CA ARG A 16 -7.89 1.69 10.31
C ARG A 16 -8.46 1.69 11.72
N TYR A 17 -8.24 2.76 12.48
CA TYR A 17 -8.64 2.85 13.88
C TYR A 17 -8.99 4.29 14.28
N THR A 18 -10.27 4.59 14.40
CA THR A 18 -10.77 5.94 14.70
C THR A 18 -10.62 6.35 16.17
N GLY A 19 -10.36 5.38 17.06
CA GLY A 19 -10.33 5.60 18.51
C GLY A 19 -9.01 6.16 19.07
N MET A 20 -8.03 6.50 18.21
CA MET A 20 -6.74 7.02 18.68
C MET A 20 -6.83 8.49 19.06
N ALA A 21 -6.45 8.80 20.31
CA ALA A 21 -6.36 10.16 20.83
C ALA A 21 -5.27 11.00 20.14
N PRO A 22 -5.34 12.35 20.24
CA PRO A 22 -4.33 13.23 19.64
C PRO A 22 -2.89 12.93 20.11
N GLU A 23 -2.72 12.53 21.36
CA GLU A 23 -1.43 12.19 21.96
C GLU A 23 -0.79 10.97 21.30
N GLY A 24 -1.58 9.92 21.01
CA GLY A 24 -1.13 8.73 20.30
C GLY A 24 -0.70 9.05 18.87
N ARG A 25 -1.46 9.92 18.17
CA ARG A 25 -1.09 10.42 16.83
C ARG A 25 0.20 11.19 16.85
N LYS A 26 0.39 12.05 17.86
CA LYS A 26 1.61 12.83 18.04
C LYS A 26 2.84 11.93 18.23
N LEU A 27 2.74 10.87 19.03
CA LEU A 27 3.82 9.89 19.18
C LEU A 27 4.23 9.25 17.85
N ILE A 28 3.26 8.95 16.98
CA ILE A 28 3.54 8.43 15.62
C ILE A 28 4.19 9.52 14.75
N GLU A 29 3.66 10.75 14.75
CA GLU A 29 4.23 11.88 14.01
C GLU A 29 5.71 12.11 14.34
N ASP A 30 6.08 11.99 15.63
CA ASP A 30 7.43 12.30 16.12
C ASP A 30 8.50 11.31 15.64
N ILE A 31 8.11 10.12 15.20
CA ILE A 31 9.05 9.11 14.69
C ILE A 31 9.01 8.96 13.17
N LEU A 32 8.07 9.62 12.47
CA LEU A 32 7.96 9.57 11.02
C LEU A 32 9.06 10.38 10.33
N ILE A 33 9.59 9.83 9.24
CA ILE A 33 10.64 10.43 8.43
C ILE A 33 10.08 10.73 7.05
N ARG A 34 10.02 12.00 6.68
CA ARG A 34 9.56 12.43 5.35
C ARG A 34 10.54 12.05 4.26
N LYS A 35 10.03 11.54 3.14
CA LYS A 35 10.79 11.28 1.91
C LYS A 35 9.97 11.71 0.70
N GLU A 36 10.64 12.42 -0.22
CA GLU A 36 10.11 12.73 -1.55
C GLU A 36 10.61 11.69 -2.56
N LEU A 37 9.77 11.34 -3.51
CA LEU A 37 10.10 10.40 -4.59
C LEU A 37 9.63 10.98 -5.91
N GLU A 38 10.50 10.95 -6.91
CA GLU A 38 10.14 11.26 -8.29
C GLU A 38 9.43 10.08 -8.95
N LYS A 39 8.68 10.36 -10.01
CA LYS A 39 8.04 9.30 -10.81
C LYS A 39 9.07 8.28 -11.30
N GLY A 40 8.81 6.98 -11.07
CA GLY A 40 9.68 5.85 -11.40
C GLY A 40 10.78 5.59 -10.37
N GLU A 41 10.89 6.42 -9.32
CA GLU A 41 11.86 6.18 -8.25
C GLU A 41 11.41 5.00 -7.38
N LEU A 42 12.37 4.15 -7.04
CA LEU A 42 12.14 2.99 -6.18
C LEU A 42 12.32 3.37 -4.70
N LEU A 43 11.29 3.11 -3.91
CA LEU A 43 11.32 3.25 -2.46
C LEU A 43 12.17 2.14 -1.81
N PHE A 44 12.01 0.91 -2.28
CA PHE A 44 12.83 -0.26 -1.95
C PHE A 44 12.89 -1.24 -3.12
N LYS A 45 13.89 -2.11 -3.12
CA LYS A 45 14.21 -3.06 -4.20
C LYS A 45 14.19 -4.49 -3.68
N GLU A 46 14.04 -5.44 -4.62
CA GLU A 46 14.26 -6.86 -4.37
C GLU A 46 15.62 -7.09 -3.69
N GLY A 47 15.67 -8.00 -2.72
CA GLY A 47 16.85 -8.33 -1.94
C GLY A 47 17.14 -7.42 -0.76
N GLN A 48 16.41 -6.33 -0.57
CA GLN A 48 16.53 -5.47 0.61
C GLN A 48 15.65 -5.96 1.76
N VAL A 49 16.05 -5.70 3.00
CA VAL A 49 15.22 -5.89 4.19
C VAL A 49 14.39 -4.64 4.44
N CYS A 50 13.08 -4.79 4.62
CA CYS A 50 12.17 -3.68 4.86
C CYS A 50 12.11 -3.35 6.35
N HIS A 51 12.74 -2.24 6.76
CA HIS A 51 12.77 -1.76 8.15
C HIS A 51 11.69 -0.71 8.45
N HIS A 52 10.84 -0.38 7.49
CA HIS A 52 9.85 0.67 7.62
C HIS A 52 8.48 0.20 7.13
N MET A 53 7.44 0.61 7.84
CA MET A 53 6.12 0.81 7.27
C MET A 53 6.08 2.20 6.62
N VAL A 54 5.22 2.44 5.64
CA VAL A 54 5.24 3.71 4.92
C VAL A 54 3.83 4.25 4.76
N PHE A 55 3.62 5.49 5.17
CA PHE A 55 2.36 6.21 4.97
C PHE A 55 2.47 7.05 3.70
N VAL A 56 1.50 6.92 2.80
CA VAL A 56 1.45 7.74 1.58
C VAL A 56 0.73 9.04 1.91
N GLY A 57 1.46 10.16 1.86
CA GLY A 57 0.92 11.49 2.09
C GLY A 57 0.38 12.13 0.82
N LYS A 58 1.09 11.95 -0.28
CA LYS A 58 0.71 12.44 -1.61
C LYS A 58 1.25 11.53 -2.68
N GLY A 59 0.48 11.34 -3.74
CA GLY A 59 0.88 10.57 -4.91
C GLY A 59 0.42 9.11 -4.86
N MET A 60 0.77 8.36 -5.89
CA MET A 60 0.44 6.95 -6.04
C MET A 60 1.69 6.11 -6.23
N MET A 61 1.74 5.01 -5.52
CA MET A 61 2.80 4.01 -5.58
C MET A 61 2.24 2.64 -5.94
N ARG A 62 3.10 1.75 -6.41
CA ARG A 62 2.77 0.32 -6.51
C ARG A 62 3.85 -0.54 -5.86
N GLN A 63 3.45 -1.70 -5.34
CA GLN A 63 4.34 -2.80 -5.03
C GLN A 63 4.24 -3.83 -6.17
N PHE A 64 5.38 -4.35 -6.61
CA PHE A 64 5.46 -5.28 -7.74
C PHE A 64 6.66 -6.22 -7.61
N TYR A 65 6.68 -7.26 -8.44
CA TYR A 65 7.79 -8.20 -8.56
C TYR A 65 7.92 -8.69 -10.00
N TYR A 66 9.05 -9.29 -10.35
CA TYR A 66 9.22 -9.97 -11.63
C TYR A 66 8.99 -11.47 -11.49
N LYS A 67 8.16 -12.04 -12.37
CA LYS A 67 7.93 -13.48 -12.49
C LYS A 67 8.11 -13.90 -13.94
N ASN A 68 9.13 -14.75 -14.21
CA ASN A 68 9.47 -15.20 -15.56
C ASN A 68 9.66 -14.03 -16.55
N GLY A 69 10.35 -12.97 -16.13
CA GLY A 69 10.60 -11.76 -16.91
C GLY A 69 9.39 -10.83 -17.08
N LYS A 70 8.25 -11.15 -16.48
CA LYS A 70 7.05 -10.29 -16.51
C LYS A 70 6.91 -9.50 -15.23
N ASP A 71 6.61 -8.21 -15.37
CA ASP A 71 6.24 -7.30 -14.29
C ASP A 71 4.85 -7.68 -13.76
N VAL A 72 4.75 -7.95 -12.45
CA VAL A 72 3.49 -8.30 -11.78
C VAL A 72 3.23 -7.32 -10.66
N THR A 73 2.21 -6.49 -10.82
CA THR A 73 1.76 -5.56 -9.78
C THR A 73 1.01 -6.30 -8.69
N GLU A 74 1.47 -6.13 -7.45
CA GLU A 74 0.89 -6.78 -6.28
C GLU A 74 -0.10 -5.88 -5.53
N HIS A 75 0.26 -4.61 -5.32
CA HIS A 75 -0.56 -3.62 -4.63
C HIS A 75 -0.42 -2.24 -5.26
N PHE A 76 -1.49 -1.45 -5.19
CA PHE A 76 -1.46 0.00 -5.35
C PHE A 76 -1.68 0.66 -4.00
N SER A 77 -1.00 1.77 -3.77
CA SER A 77 -1.12 2.59 -2.55
C SER A 77 -1.12 4.06 -2.93
N TYR A 78 -2.04 4.81 -2.37
CA TYR A 78 -2.22 6.23 -2.58
C TYR A 78 -2.52 6.92 -1.24
N GLU A 79 -2.88 8.17 -1.23
CA GLU A 79 -3.08 8.97 -0.02
C GLU A 79 -3.89 8.23 1.06
N GLY A 80 -3.37 8.17 2.26
CA GLY A 80 -3.97 7.49 3.42
C GLY A 80 -3.75 5.97 3.46
N CYS A 81 -3.06 5.38 2.48
CA CYS A 81 -2.66 3.99 2.50
C CYS A 81 -1.38 3.76 3.30
N VAL A 82 -1.23 2.54 3.82
CA VAL A 82 0.00 2.02 4.43
C VAL A 82 0.64 1.02 3.48
N ILE A 83 1.90 1.23 3.14
CA ILE A 83 2.73 0.25 2.43
C ILE A 83 3.50 -0.56 3.49
N ILE A 84 3.41 -1.87 3.41
CA ILE A 84 4.16 -2.79 4.26
C ILE A 84 4.56 -4.02 3.44
N CYS A 85 5.83 -4.41 3.55
CA CYS A 85 6.30 -5.73 3.12
C CYS A 85 6.22 -6.67 4.31
N ILE A 86 5.03 -7.21 4.59
CA ILE A 86 4.74 -7.94 5.84
C ILE A 86 5.79 -9.00 6.15
N GLU A 87 6.08 -9.90 5.20
CA GLU A 87 7.05 -10.98 5.42
C GLU A 87 8.43 -10.43 5.76
N SER A 88 8.96 -9.50 4.95
CA SER A 88 10.27 -8.90 5.18
C SER A 88 10.32 -8.10 6.48
N THR A 89 9.29 -7.30 6.76
CA THR A 89 9.24 -6.47 7.97
C THR A 89 9.16 -7.32 9.25
N LEU A 90 8.37 -8.41 9.25
CA LEU A 90 8.20 -9.25 10.44
C LEU A 90 9.35 -10.22 10.65
N LYS A 91 9.88 -10.83 9.56
CA LYS A 91 10.97 -11.82 9.65
C LYS A 91 12.35 -11.20 9.62
N GLN A 92 12.46 -9.92 9.21
CA GLN A 92 13.73 -9.23 8.96
C GLN A 92 14.58 -9.95 7.92
N GLU A 93 13.92 -10.47 6.87
CA GLU A 93 14.51 -11.17 5.74
C GLU A 93 14.37 -10.34 4.45
N PRO A 94 15.22 -10.57 3.44
CA PRO A 94 15.14 -9.86 2.15
C PRO A 94 13.79 -10.04 1.47
N THR A 95 13.21 -8.93 0.96
CA THR A 95 11.96 -8.95 0.19
C THR A 95 12.18 -9.37 -1.26
N ARG A 96 11.16 -9.98 -1.87
CA ARG A 96 11.05 -10.16 -3.32
C ARG A 96 10.30 -9.02 -4.01
N LEU A 97 9.64 -8.17 -3.23
CA LEU A 97 8.88 -7.05 -3.73
C LEU A 97 9.76 -5.83 -3.95
N MET A 98 9.35 -5.01 -4.89
CA MET A 98 9.84 -3.65 -5.11
C MET A 98 8.68 -2.70 -4.90
N ALA A 99 8.95 -1.45 -4.56
CA ALA A 99 7.94 -0.39 -4.56
C ALA A 99 8.44 0.81 -5.34
N GLU A 100 7.62 1.30 -6.28
CA GLU A 100 7.94 2.47 -7.09
C GLU A 100 6.84 3.53 -7.04
N ALA A 101 7.22 4.77 -7.22
CA ALA A 101 6.34 5.91 -7.38
C ALA A 101 5.81 5.97 -8.82
N LEU A 102 4.49 5.97 -9.02
CA LEU A 102 3.86 6.10 -10.35
C LEU A 102 3.72 7.56 -10.79
N GLU A 103 3.87 8.48 -9.87
CA GLU A 103 3.88 9.94 -10.03
C GLU A 103 4.73 10.54 -8.90
N PRO A 104 5.02 11.85 -8.87
CA PRO A 104 5.73 12.46 -7.75
C PRO A 104 5.00 12.20 -6.43
N CYS A 105 5.71 11.62 -5.45
CA CYS A 105 5.14 11.20 -4.17
C CYS A 105 5.83 11.85 -2.98
N THR A 106 5.04 12.18 -1.96
CA THR A 106 5.51 12.46 -0.60
C THR A 106 5.09 11.31 0.30
N VAL A 107 6.05 10.63 0.90
CA VAL A 107 5.81 9.52 1.81
C VAL A 107 6.44 9.77 3.18
N TYR A 108 5.92 9.10 4.20
CA TYR A 108 6.44 9.15 5.56
C TYR A 108 6.84 7.74 6.01
N LEU A 109 8.13 7.55 6.24
CA LEU A 109 8.71 6.29 6.68
C LEU A 109 8.50 6.14 8.19
N LEU A 110 7.84 5.09 8.60
CA LEU A 110 7.62 4.71 10.00
C LEU A 110 8.62 3.62 10.38
N PRO A 111 9.73 3.94 11.10
CA PRO A 111 10.72 2.95 11.51
C PRO A 111 10.07 1.86 12.36
N TYR A 112 10.14 0.61 11.91
CA TYR A 112 9.41 -0.49 12.52
C TYR A 112 9.84 -0.76 13.97
N ASP A 113 11.13 -0.69 14.25
CA ASP A 113 11.67 -0.87 15.60
C ASP A 113 11.15 0.18 16.59
N LYS A 114 11.13 1.46 16.18
CA LYS A 114 10.59 2.55 16.98
C LYS A 114 9.08 2.42 17.17
N PHE A 115 8.38 2.06 16.11
CA PHE A 115 6.93 1.85 16.18
C PHE A 115 6.56 0.71 17.13
N MET A 116 7.30 -0.40 17.11
CA MET A 116 7.06 -1.51 18.04
C MET A 116 7.22 -1.10 19.50
N ARG A 117 8.22 -0.26 19.84
CA ARG A 117 8.34 0.30 21.19
C ARG A 117 7.14 1.15 21.60
N LEU A 118 6.54 1.90 20.66
CA LEU A 118 5.31 2.65 20.93
C LEU A 118 4.12 1.73 21.20
N THR A 119 4.05 0.57 20.55
CA THR A 119 2.97 -0.41 20.80
C THR A 119 3.05 -1.02 22.21
N GLU A 120 4.24 -1.05 22.84
CA GLU A 120 4.44 -1.56 24.19
C GLU A 120 3.95 -0.58 25.26
N ILE A 121 3.97 0.72 24.97
CA ILE A 121 3.61 1.78 25.92
C ILE A 121 2.25 2.41 25.68
N SER A 122 1.63 2.17 24.51
CA SER A 122 0.33 2.73 24.15
C SER A 122 -0.60 1.65 23.60
N TRP A 123 -1.68 1.38 24.33
CA TRP A 123 -2.71 0.45 23.90
C TRP A 123 -3.37 0.87 22.58
N GLU A 124 -3.59 2.18 22.36
CA GLU A 124 -4.19 2.70 21.14
C GLU A 124 -3.29 2.46 19.91
N ILE A 125 -1.98 2.66 20.07
CA ILE A 125 -1.00 2.38 19.01
C ILE A 125 -0.92 0.88 18.73
N ASN A 126 -0.98 0.04 19.76
CA ASN A 126 -1.06 -1.41 19.61
C ASN A 126 -2.33 -1.83 18.84
N MET A 127 -3.49 -1.24 19.20
CA MET A 127 -4.74 -1.49 18.48
C MET A 127 -4.66 -1.05 17.01
N PHE A 128 -4.05 0.09 16.73
CA PHE A 128 -3.84 0.55 15.36
C PHE A 128 -2.96 -0.43 14.57
N TYR A 129 -1.85 -0.91 15.15
CA TYR A 129 -1.00 -1.92 14.54
C TYR A 129 -1.76 -3.23 14.26
N ARG A 130 -2.50 -3.71 15.24
CA ARG A 130 -3.37 -4.87 15.06
C ARG A 130 -4.36 -4.67 13.89
N LYS A 131 -4.97 -3.50 13.78
CA LYS A 131 -5.91 -3.19 12.68
C LYS A 131 -5.22 -3.12 11.31
N ILE A 132 -3.98 -2.69 11.24
CA ILE A 132 -3.19 -2.78 10.01
C ILE A 132 -3.00 -4.25 9.60
N LEU A 133 -2.62 -5.12 10.53
CA LEU A 133 -2.41 -6.55 10.25
C LEU A 133 -3.72 -7.28 9.90
N GLU A 134 -4.80 -7.03 10.62
CA GLU A 134 -6.13 -7.57 10.30
C GLU A 134 -6.57 -7.16 8.89
N TYR A 135 -6.42 -5.88 8.54
CA TYR A 135 -6.73 -5.39 7.20
C TYR A 135 -5.87 -6.06 6.12
N SER A 136 -4.57 -6.19 6.35
CA SER A 136 -3.66 -6.82 5.40
C SER A 136 -4.00 -8.29 5.17
N LEU A 137 -4.40 -9.02 6.22
CA LEU A 137 -4.86 -10.40 6.14
C LEU A 137 -6.15 -10.51 5.30
N ILE A 138 -7.12 -9.65 5.57
CA ILE A 138 -8.39 -9.62 4.82
C ILE A 138 -8.14 -9.30 3.34
N VAL A 139 -7.32 -8.29 3.04
CA VAL A 139 -6.99 -7.92 1.65
C VAL A 139 -6.31 -9.08 0.93
N SER A 140 -5.36 -9.78 1.59
CA SER A 140 -4.70 -10.95 1.01
C SER A 140 -5.68 -12.08 0.73
N GLN A 141 -6.63 -12.34 1.63
CA GLN A 141 -7.66 -13.37 1.45
C GLN A 141 -8.61 -13.00 0.32
N VAL A 142 -9.15 -11.78 0.32
CA VAL A 142 -10.05 -11.29 -0.74
C VAL A 142 -9.37 -11.37 -2.11
N LYS A 143 -8.10 -10.99 -2.20
CA LYS A 143 -7.33 -11.06 -3.44
C LYS A 143 -7.15 -12.49 -3.92
N ALA A 144 -6.81 -13.43 -3.01
CA ALA A 144 -6.67 -14.85 -3.33
C ALA A 144 -8.00 -15.45 -3.82
N ASP A 145 -9.11 -15.08 -3.21
CA ASP A 145 -10.45 -15.57 -3.59
C ASP A 145 -10.89 -14.97 -4.94
N SER A 146 -10.63 -13.69 -5.17
CA SER A 146 -10.89 -13.02 -6.43
C SER A 146 -10.16 -13.71 -7.60
N TRP A 147 -8.91 -14.14 -7.41
CA TRP A 147 -8.17 -14.88 -8.43
C TRP A 147 -8.71 -16.28 -8.70
N ARG A 148 -9.32 -16.92 -7.70
CA ARG A 148 -9.85 -18.29 -7.81
C ARG A 148 -11.24 -18.34 -8.39
N PHE A 149 -12.09 -17.38 -8.07
CA PHE A 149 -13.54 -17.49 -8.27
C PHE A 149 -14.12 -16.43 -9.21
N GLU A 150 -13.42 -15.30 -9.43
CA GLU A 150 -13.97 -14.20 -10.22
C GLU A 150 -13.49 -14.21 -11.68
N THR A 151 -14.38 -13.83 -12.57
CA THR A 151 -14.06 -13.55 -13.97
C THR A 151 -13.23 -12.27 -14.11
N ALA A 152 -12.60 -12.08 -15.27
CA ALA A 152 -11.86 -10.84 -15.56
C ALA A 152 -12.73 -9.58 -15.41
N ARG A 153 -13.99 -9.66 -15.83
CA ARG A 153 -14.96 -8.56 -15.72
C ARG A 153 -15.33 -8.24 -14.28
N GLU A 154 -15.57 -9.27 -13.46
CA GLU A 154 -15.88 -9.08 -12.04
C GLU A 154 -14.71 -8.46 -11.29
N ARG A 155 -13.48 -8.92 -11.51
CA ARG A 155 -12.28 -8.32 -10.93
C ARG A 155 -12.12 -6.84 -11.29
N TYR A 156 -12.35 -6.49 -12.56
CA TYR A 156 -12.28 -5.09 -13.00
C TYR A 156 -13.38 -4.24 -12.34
N ASN A 157 -14.61 -4.72 -12.31
CA ASN A 157 -15.73 -4.01 -11.68
C ASN A 157 -15.49 -3.81 -10.18
N MET A 158 -14.97 -4.83 -9.50
CA MET A 158 -14.59 -4.72 -8.08
C MET A 158 -13.53 -3.63 -7.87
N LEU A 159 -12.44 -3.63 -8.66
CA LEU A 159 -11.41 -2.61 -8.58
C LEU A 159 -11.96 -1.20 -8.85
N MET A 160 -12.79 -1.06 -9.88
CA MET A 160 -13.42 0.22 -10.23
C MET A 160 -14.29 0.76 -9.09
N HIS A 161 -14.97 -0.11 -8.38
CA HIS A 161 -15.85 0.26 -7.26
C HIS A 161 -15.07 0.55 -5.97
N THR A 162 -14.07 -0.28 -5.65
CA THR A 162 -13.35 -0.19 -4.36
C THR A 162 -12.16 0.78 -4.40
N HIS A 163 -11.52 0.93 -5.57
CA HIS A 163 -10.31 1.75 -5.75
C HIS A 163 -10.37 2.59 -7.03
N PRO A 164 -11.35 3.51 -7.18
CA PRO A 164 -11.52 4.31 -8.39
C PRO A 164 -10.30 5.17 -8.72
N GLU A 165 -9.50 5.56 -7.72
CA GLU A 165 -8.26 6.33 -7.92
C GLU A 165 -7.20 5.54 -8.71
N VAL A 166 -7.15 4.22 -8.55
CA VAL A 166 -6.26 3.34 -9.33
C VAL A 166 -6.65 3.40 -10.81
N ILE A 167 -7.94 3.32 -11.11
CA ILE A 167 -8.45 3.37 -12.49
C ILE A 167 -8.15 4.71 -13.18
N LYS A 168 -8.15 5.81 -12.43
CA LYS A 168 -7.90 7.16 -12.94
C LYS A 168 -6.41 7.46 -13.15
N ARG A 169 -5.53 6.96 -12.27
CA ARG A 169 -4.14 7.41 -12.14
C ARG A 169 -3.11 6.39 -12.60
N ALA A 170 -3.38 5.09 -12.43
CA ALA A 170 -2.41 4.05 -12.77
C ALA A 170 -2.37 3.74 -14.28
N PRO A 171 -1.19 3.43 -14.84
CA PRO A 171 -1.07 2.95 -16.21
C PRO A 171 -1.88 1.66 -16.43
N LEU A 172 -2.53 1.54 -17.61
CA LEU A 172 -3.35 0.38 -17.96
C LEU A 172 -2.59 -0.95 -17.88
N SER A 173 -1.32 -0.95 -18.25
CA SER A 173 -0.45 -2.14 -18.14
C SER A 173 -0.34 -2.63 -16.69
N HIS A 174 -0.19 -1.72 -15.74
CA HIS A 174 -0.11 -2.07 -14.31
C HIS A 174 -1.47 -2.50 -13.75
N ILE A 175 -2.57 -1.89 -14.20
CA ILE A 175 -3.92 -2.34 -13.84
C ILE A 175 -4.17 -3.75 -14.37
N ALA A 176 -3.84 -4.03 -15.64
CA ALA A 176 -3.99 -5.35 -16.23
C ALA A 176 -3.16 -6.40 -15.45
N SER A 177 -1.91 -6.07 -15.14
CA SER A 177 -1.01 -6.91 -14.34
C SER A 177 -1.59 -7.20 -12.95
N TYR A 178 -2.08 -6.18 -12.24
CA TYR A 178 -2.73 -6.32 -10.94
C TYR A 178 -3.96 -7.24 -10.98
N LEU A 179 -4.75 -7.13 -12.04
CA LEU A 179 -5.96 -7.94 -12.25
C LEU A 179 -5.66 -9.33 -12.85
N LEU A 180 -4.38 -9.68 -13.05
CA LEU A 180 -3.92 -10.93 -13.69
C LEU A 180 -4.58 -11.17 -15.05
N MET A 181 -4.57 -10.15 -15.90
CA MET A 181 -5.04 -10.23 -17.28
C MET A 181 -4.08 -9.50 -18.22
N THR A 182 -4.22 -9.72 -19.53
CA THR A 182 -3.45 -8.95 -20.51
C THR A 182 -4.05 -7.56 -20.72
N PRO A 183 -3.27 -6.58 -21.19
CA PRO A 183 -3.81 -5.26 -21.56
C PRO A 183 -4.94 -5.33 -22.59
N GLU A 184 -4.88 -6.28 -23.54
CA GLU A 184 -5.91 -6.52 -24.54
C GLU A 184 -7.20 -7.03 -23.89
N THR A 185 -7.11 -7.96 -22.94
CA THR A 185 -8.25 -8.45 -22.16
C THR A 185 -8.88 -7.30 -21.36
N LEU A 186 -8.06 -6.48 -20.69
CA LEU A 186 -8.55 -5.31 -19.96
C LEU A 186 -9.27 -4.32 -20.88
N SER A 187 -8.73 -4.08 -22.07
CA SER A 187 -9.36 -3.21 -23.07
C SER A 187 -10.75 -3.72 -23.48
N ARG A 188 -10.89 -5.03 -23.72
CA ARG A 188 -12.19 -5.66 -24.05
C ARG A 188 -13.19 -5.60 -22.90
N VAL A 189 -12.73 -5.84 -21.67
CA VAL A 189 -13.57 -5.70 -20.46
C VAL A 189 -14.09 -4.27 -20.34
N ARG A 190 -13.23 -3.26 -20.53
CA ARG A 190 -13.60 -1.84 -20.44
C ARG A 190 -14.59 -1.40 -21.52
N SER A 191 -14.48 -1.96 -22.73
CA SER A 191 -15.41 -1.67 -23.85
C SER A 191 -16.72 -2.47 -23.77
N GLY A 192 -16.89 -3.32 -22.76
CA GLY A 192 -18.10 -4.14 -22.60
C GLY A 192 -18.19 -5.34 -23.56
N ILE A 193 -17.09 -5.71 -24.24
CA ILE A 193 -17.02 -6.84 -25.18
C ILE A 193 -16.84 -8.18 -24.45
N LEU A 194 -16.35 -8.14 -23.20
CA LEU A 194 -16.18 -9.31 -22.31
C LEU A 194 -16.98 -9.12 -21.04
#